data_ec7c35d74432b80bfdbcccb1cb9efe09
#
_entry.id   ec7c35d74432b80bfdbcccb1cb9efe09
#
_cell.length_a   1.000
_cell.length_b   1.000
_cell.length_c   1.000
_cell.angle_alpha   90.00
_cell.angle_beta   90.00
_cell.angle_gamma   90.00
#
_symmetry.space_group_name_H-M   'P 1'
#
loop_
_entity.id
_entity.type
_entity.pdbx_description
1 polymer ?
#
loop_
_entity_poly.entity_id
_entity_poly.type
_entity_poly.pdbx_seq_one_letter_code
_entity_poly.pdbx_strand_id
1 'polypeptide(L)' 'MESSFHLSLPIKNLKDTIAFYRDVLGCKVGRNTPQWADIDIYGHQVTFVLQPNA' A
#
# COMPACT_ATOMS: atom_id res chain seq x y z
N MET A 1 8.61 16.48 -16.51
CA MET A 1 7.44 16.02 -16.02
C MET A 1 7.66 14.76 -15.24
N GLU A 2 7.07 14.73 -14.15
CA GLU A 2 7.33 13.63 -13.39
C GLU A 2 6.44 12.51 -13.81
N SER A 3 7.00 11.41 -13.88
CA SER A 3 6.28 10.27 -14.38
C SER A 3 5.86 9.32 -13.28
N SER A 4 6.14 9.66 -12.04
CA SER A 4 5.76 8.70 -11.03
C SER A 4 4.28 8.75 -10.80
N PHE A 5 3.72 7.61 -10.69
CA PHE A 5 2.32 7.44 -10.47
C PHE A 5 2.10 7.19 -8.98
N HIS A 6 1.26 8.01 -8.38
CA HIS A 6 1.04 7.94 -6.95
C HIS A 6 -0.43 7.79 -6.67
N LEU A 7 -0.81 6.66 -6.14
CA LEU A 7 -2.19 6.37 -5.84
C LEU A 7 -2.35 6.07 -4.36
N SER A 8 -3.34 6.70 -3.74
CA SER A 8 -3.67 6.42 -2.34
C SER A 8 -5.04 5.79 -2.28
N LEU A 9 -5.14 4.68 -1.58
CA LEU A 9 -6.40 3.95 -1.45
C LEU A 9 -6.76 3.77 0.01
N PRO A 10 -8.02 4.07 0.38
CA PRO A 10 -8.45 3.81 1.75
C PRO A 10 -8.72 2.33 1.95
N ILE A 11 -8.33 1.81 3.10
CA ILE A 11 -8.56 0.41 3.44
C ILE A 11 -8.97 0.32 4.89
N LYS A 12 -9.59 -0.80 5.24
CA LYS A 12 -10.08 -1.00 6.60
C LYS A 12 -9.12 -1.79 7.47
N ASN A 13 -8.27 -2.61 6.88
CA ASN A 13 -7.35 -3.42 7.64
C ASN A 13 -5.98 -3.39 6.97
N LEU A 14 -5.09 -2.58 7.51
CA LEU A 14 -3.78 -2.39 6.92
C LEU A 14 -2.92 -3.65 7.02
N LYS A 15 -2.98 -4.34 8.15
CA LYS A 15 -2.19 -5.52 8.37
C LYS A 15 -2.50 -6.61 7.35
N ASP A 16 -3.78 -6.86 7.13
CA ASP A 16 -4.18 -7.86 6.16
C ASP A 16 -3.82 -7.46 4.74
N THR A 17 -3.95 -6.17 4.43
CA THR A 17 -3.61 -5.67 3.11
C THR A 17 -2.12 -5.86 2.84
N ILE A 18 -1.28 -5.50 3.79
CA ILE A 18 0.16 -5.67 3.63
C ILE A 18 0.51 -7.14 3.45
N ALA A 19 -0.07 -8.00 4.27
CA ALA A 19 0.21 -9.42 4.19
C ALA A 19 -0.19 -9.99 2.84
N PHE A 20 -1.34 -9.57 2.33
CA PHE A 20 -1.79 -10.07 1.04
C PHE A 20 -0.82 -9.70 -0.09
N TYR A 21 -0.47 -8.42 -0.17
CA TYR A 21 0.39 -7.98 -1.26
C TYR A 21 1.81 -8.51 -1.13
N ARG A 22 2.30 -8.65 0.09
CA ARG A 22 3.65 -9.17 0.31
C ARG A 22 3.72 -10.67 0.11
N ASP A 23 2.78 -11.42 0.69
CA ASP A 23 2.89 -12.87 0.76
C ASP A 23 2.24 -13.59 -0.41
N VAL A 24 1.17 -13.02 -0.97
CA VAL A 24 0.47 -13.64 -2.07
C VAL A 24 0.99 -13.14 -3.42
N LEU A 25 1.17 -11.83 -3.55
CA LEU A 25 1.58 -11.23 -4.81
C LEU A 25 3.08 -10.97 -4.89
N GLY A 26 3.80 -11.13 -3.80
CA GLY A 26 5.25 -10.95 -3.81
C GLY A 26 5.70 -9.51 -3.99
N CYS A 27 4.84 -8.54 -3.66
CA CYS A 27 5.19 -7.15 -3.78
C CYS A 27 6.08 -6.70 -2.64
N LYS A 28 6.87 -5.66 -2.88
CA LYS A 28 7.74 -5.13 -1.85
C LYS A 28 7.00 -4.10 -1.03
N VAL A 29 7.12 -4.21 0.28
CA VAL A 29 6.54 -3.23 1.18
C VAL A 29 7.61 -2.20 1.51
N GLY A 30 7.32 -0.96 1.19
CA GLY A 30 8.24 0.13 1.49
C GLY A 30 8.03 0.64 2.91
N ARG A 31 7.92 1.97 3.03
CA ARG A 31 7.70 2.54 4.36
C ARG A 31 6.28 2.24 4.83
N ASN A 32 6.17 2.01 6.11
CA ASN A 32 4.85 1.79 6.67
C ASN A 32 4.79 2.35 8.10
N THR A 33 3.59 2.71 8.49
CA THR A 33 3.29 3.16 9.84
C THR A 33 2.04 2.41 10.29
N PRO A 34 1.60 2.56 11.53
CA PRO A 34 0.34 1.92 11.93
C PRO A 34 -0.87 2.40 11.15
N GLN A 35 -0.73 3.48 10.39
CA GLN A 35 -1.86 4.07 9.69
C GLN A 35 -1.78 4.01 8.18
N TRP A 36 -0.60 3.76 7.60
CA TRP A 36 -0.48 3.68 6.16
C TRP A 36 0.75 2.87 5.77
N ALA A 37 0.76 2.43 4.53
CA ALA A 37 1.89 1.69 4.00
C ALA A 37 2.04 1.95 2.51
N ASP A 38 3.30 2.04 2.07
CA ASP A 38 3.64 2.13 0.66
C ASP A 38 3.99 0.74 0.17
N ILE A 39 3.39 0.33 -0.93
CA ILE A 39 3.68 -0.97 -1.51
C ILE A 39 4.06 -0.78 -2.97
N ASP A 40 5.17 -1.40 -3.36
CA ASP A 40 5.64 -1.37 -4.74
C ASP A 40 4.98 -2.51 -5.49
N ILE A 41 4.07 -2.17 -6.39
CA ILE A 41 3.35 -3.15 -7.19
C ILE A 41 3.85 -3.04 -8.61
N TYR A 42 4.75 -3.95 -8.98
CA TYR A 42 5.31 -4.01 -10.34
C TYR A 42 5.85 -2.67 -10.81
N GLY A 43 6.61 -2.00 -9.95
CA GLY A 43 7.22 -0.73 -10.30
C GLY A 43 6.35 0.48 -10.04
N HIS A 44 5.13 0.29 -9.56
CA HIS A 44 4.24 1.39 -9.22
C HIS A 44 4.08 1.47 -7.72
N GLN A 45 4.19 2.66 -7.19
CA GLN A 45 4.04 2.85 -5.76
C GLN A 45 2.60 3.19 -5.42
N VAL A 46 2.01 2.38 -4.56
CA VAL A 46 0.64 2.58 -4.11
C VAL A 46 0.66 2.72 -2.60
N THR A 47 -0.02 3.74 -2.10
CA THR A 47 -0.11 3.98 -0.66
C THR A 47 -1.48 3.55 -0.17
N PHE A 48 -1.50 2.63 0.78
CA PHE A 48 -2.73 2.21 1.42
C PHE A 48 -2.86 2.92 2.76
N VAL A 49 -3.98 3.60 2.95
CA VAL A 49 -4.22 4.40 4.14
C VAL A 49 -5.33 3.79 4.95
N LEU A 50 -5.06 3.54 6.21
CA LEU A 50 -6.07 2.94 7.08
C LEU A 50 -7.15 3.97 7.38
N GLN A 51 -8.37 3.64 6.99
CA GLN A 51 -9.54 4.48 7.24
C GLN A 51 -10.70 3.61 7.71
N PRO A 52 -10.77 3.36 9.02
CA PRO A 52 -11.77 2.43 9.55
C PRO A 52 -13.20 2.87 9.29
N ASN A 53 -13.41 4.17 9.08
CA ASN A 53 -14.75 4.70 8.86
C ASN A 53 -15.13 4.86 7.40
N ALA A 54 -14.27 4.42 6.53
CA ALA A 54 -14.54 4.57 5.10
C ALA A 54 -15.51 3.49 4.60
#